data_c7d1a830985e23fbe3163d925ec6aba9
#
_entry.id   c7d1a830985e23fbe3163d925ec6aba9
#
_cell.length_a   1.000
_cell.length_b   1.000
_cell.length_c   1.000
_cell.angle_alpha   90.00
_cell.angle_beta   90.00
_cell.angle_gamma   90.00
#
_symmetry.space_group_name_H-M   'P 1'
#
loop_
_entity.id
_entity.type
_entity.pdbx_description
1 polymer ?
#
loop_
_entity_poly.entity_id
_entity_poly.type
_entity_poly.pdbx_seq_one_letter_code
_entity_poly.pdbx_strand_id
1 'polypeptide(L)'
;MDYENNSWIWEGVNYYPRVFGGLMVTAALLGLSTSYFGGIGVPYLSLPCSWSNLGIFHKKKSGKRRIRVYMDGCFDLMHYGHANALRQAKALGDELVVGLVSDEEIVANKGPPVLSMEERLALVSGLKWVDEVITDAPYAITEQFLNRLFHEYKIDYVIHGDDPCLLPDGTDAYAAAKKAGRYKQIKRTEGVSSTDIVGRILSSLRDQKNCDDHNGTEVKPQEENQSQASHIAQFLPTSRRIVQFSNGKGPGPNSRIVYIDGAFDLFHAGHVEILKRARELGDFLLVGIHSDETVSEHRGNHYPIMHLHERSLSVLACRYVDEVIIGSPWEITNDMITTFNISVVVHGTVSEKSLNCELDPYEIPKSMGIFRLLESPKDITTATVAQRIMANHEAYVKRNAKKTRSEQRYYEEKKYVSGD
;
A
#
# COMPACT_ATOMS: atom_id res chain seq x y z
N MET A 1 -9.82 37.50 40.55
CA MET A 1 -8.74 37.12 41.48
C MET A 1 -8.63 35.62 41.30
N ASP A 2 -7.68 34.99 40.70
CA ASP A 2 -6.34 35.35 40.23
C ASP A 2 -6.08 34.61 38.90
N TYR A 3 -5.38 35.28 37.99
CA TYR A 3 -4.84 34.71 36.74
C TYR A 3 -3.56 33.95 37.07
N GLU A 4 -3.49 32.68 36.85
CA GLU A 4 -2.24 31.94 36.77
C GLU A 4 -1.81 31.70 35.33
N ASN A 5 -0.62 32.17 35.03
CA ASN A 5 0.10 32.19 33.78
C ASN A 5 0.49 30.79 33.30
N ASN A 6 0.09 30.40 32.12
CA ASN A 6 0.65 29.25 31.37
C ASN A 6 1.95 29.68 30.66
N SER A 7 3.10 29.36 31.25
CA SER A 7 4.44 29.66 30.73
C SER A 7 5.16 28.47 30.06
N TRP A 8 4.46 27.64 29.34
CA TRP A 8 5.06 26.40 28.74
C TRP A 8 5.27 26.44 27.22
N ILE A 9 5.12 27.57 26.54
CA ILE A 9 5.21 27.66 25.07
C ILE A 9 6.56 28.21 24.55
N TRP A 10 7.49 28.62 25.41
CA TRP A 10 8.69 29.37 24.96
C TRP A 10 10.04 28.68 25.14
N GLU A 11 10.15 27.45 25.57
CA GLU A 11 11.47 26.78 25.72
C GLU A 11 11.97 26.06 24.45
N GLY A 12 11.14 25.85 23.41
CA GLY A 12 11.54 25.17 22.17
C GLY A 12 12.24 26.01 21.10
N VAL A 13 12.23 27.34 21.22
CA VAL A 13 12.68 28.24 20.12
C VAL A 13 14.14 28.67 20.23
N ASN A 14 14.81 28.40 21.34
CA ASN A 14 16.18 28.89 21.58
C ASN A 14 17.32 27.98 21.09
N TYR A 15 17.05 26.85 20.47
CA TYR A 15 18.12 25.92 20.02
C TYR A 15 18.53 26.10 18.54
N TYR A 16 17.70 26.68 17.69
CA TYR A 16 17.97 26.84 16.26
C TYR A 16 18.88 28.02 15.85
N PRO A 17 18.96 29.17 16.56
CA PRO A 17 19.81 30.27 16.11
C PRO A 17 21.31 30.01 16.24
N ARG A 18 21.73 29.10 17.14
CA ARG A 18 23.17 28.82 17.37
C ARG A 18 23.79 27.91 16.31
N VAL A 19 23.03 27.01 15.71
CA VAL A 19 23.52 26.14 14.63
C VAL A 19 23.61 26.90 13.30
N PHE A 20 22.64 27.77 13.00
CA PHE A 20 22.69 28.64 11.81
C PHE A 20 23.76 29.71 11.90
N GLY A 21 23.97 30.31 13.08
CA GLY A 21 25.03 31.25 13.30
C GLY A 21 26.45 30.67 13.13
N GLY A 22 26.66 29.42 13.58
CA GLY A 22 27.93 28.72 13.43
C GLY A 22 28.28 28.40 11.98
N LEU A 23 27.29 28.00 11.17
CA LEU A 23 27.47 27.71 9.74
C LEU A 23 27.77 28.96 8.90
N MET A 24 27.15 30.09 9.22
CA MET A 24 27.42 31.36 8.53
C MET A 24 28.80 31.95 8.89
N VAL A 25 29.24 31.79 10.11
CA VAL A 25 30.58 32.25 10.53
C VAL A 25 31.69 31.41 9.90
N THR A 26 31.50 30.07 9.78
CA THR A 26 32.47 29.19 9.07
C THR A 26 32.52 29.49 7.58
N ALA A 27 31.38 29.76 6.92
CA ALA A 27 31.36 30.16 5.52
C ALA A 27 32.03 31.53 5.27
N ALA A 28 31.84 32.48 6.17
CA ALA A 28 32.51 33.81 6.10
C ALA A 28 34.01 33.69 6.31
N LEU A 29 34.48 32.86 7.24
CA LEU A 29 35.92 32.65 7.49
C LEU A 29 36.60 31.91 6.32
N LEU A 30 35.94 30.98 5.66
CA LEU A 30 36.44 30.31 4.44
C LEU A 30 36.48 31.30 3.25
N GLY A 31 35.50 32.17 3.11
CA GLY A 31 35.47 33.21 2.07
C GLY A 31 36.56 34.27 2.26
N LEU A 32 36.85 34.65 3.49
CA LEU A 32 37.94 35.62 3.83
C LEU A 32 39.34 35.02 3.63
N SER A 33 39.56 33.71 3.85
CA SER A 33 40.84 33.06 3.63
C SER A 33 41.23 32.99 2.16
N THR A 34 40.25 32.81 1.26
CA THR A 34 40.48 32.78 -0.19
C THR A 34 40.75 34.18 -0.78
N SER A 35 40.25 35.24 -0.15
CA SER A 35 40.49 36.63 -0.55
C SER A 35 41.83 37.19 -0.09
N TYR A 36 42.43 36.65 0.97
CA TYR A 36 43.70 37.17 1.54
C TYR A 36 44.95 36.53 0.87
N PHE A 37 44.83 35.40 0.18
CA PHE A 37 45.94 34.73 -0.52
C PHE A 37 45.99 34.96 -2.03
N GLY A 38 45.08 35.78 -2.59
CA GLY A 38 45.01 36.08 -4.03
C GLY A 38 45.94 37.15 -4.57
N GLY A 39 46.93 37.64 -3.78
CA GLY A 39 47.71 38.83 -4.09
C GLY A 39 49.22 38.62 -4.29
N ILE A 40 49.73 37.42 -4.50
CA ILE A 40 51.16 37.22 -4.82
C ILE A 40 51.28 36.53 -6.17
N GLY A 41 51.70 37.30 -7.17
CA GLY A 41 51.98 36.80 -8.53
C GLY A 41 53.13 35.78 -8.51
N VAL A 42 52.83 34.55 -8.86
CA VAL A 42 53.85 33.52 -9.10
C VAL A 42 54.07 33.46 -10.63
N PRO A 43 55.32 33.52 -11.10
CA PRO A 43 55.59 33.50 -12.53
C PRO A 43 55.19 32.17 -13.16
N TYR A 44 54.58 32.22 -14.33
CA TYR A 44 54.22 31.09 -15.14
C TYR A 44 55.46 30.25 -15.47
N LEU A 45 55.63 29.11 -14.81
CA LEU A 45 56.52 28.03 -15.23
C LEU A 45 55.72 27.16 -16.18
N SER A 46 55.99 27.30 -17.48
CA SER A 46 55.53 26.40 -18.53
C SER A 46 56.19 25.04 -18.35
N LEU A 47 55.44 24.08 -17.84
CA LEU A 47 55.86 22.65 -17.84
C LEU A 47 55.46 22.03 -19.19
N PRO A 48 56.37 21.25 -19.81
CA PRO A 48 56.09 20.65 -21.09
C PRO A 48 55.02 19.56 -21.00
N CYS A 49 54.05 19.61 -21.87
CA CYS A 49 53.05 18.58 -22.12
C CYS A 49 53.71 17.28 -22.59
N SER A 50 53.99 16.39 -21.66
CA SER A 50 54.32 15.00 -22.00
C SER A 50 54.10 14.08 -20.79
N TRP A 51 52.84 13.96 -20.34
CA TRP A 51 52.44 12.93 -19.37
C TRP A 51 51.20 12.17 -19.83
N SER A 52 51.23 11.77 -21.10
CA SER A 52 50.13 10.99 -21.70
C SER A 52 50.32 9.47 -21.58
N ASN A 53 51.27 8.98 -20.77
CA ASN A 53 51.50 7.53 -20.62
C ASN A 53 51.84 7.03 -19.20
N LEU A 54 51.23 7.63 -18.19
CA LEU A 54 51.06 6.95 -16.91
C LEU A 54 49.69 6.33 -16.88
N GLY A 55 49.59 5.02 -17.12
CA GLY A 55 48.38 4.22 -16.96
C GLY A 55 47.83 4.37 -15.55
N ILE A 56 47.08 5.42 -15.32
CA ILE A 56 46.22 5.57 -14.14
C ILE A 56 45.21 4.47 -14.28
N PHE A 57 45.37 3.41 -13.54
CA PHE A 57 44.37 2.39 -13.30
C PHE A 57 43.04 3.12 -13.02
N HIS A 58 42.17 3.23 -14.00
CA HIS A 58 40.78 3.49 -13.76
C HIS A 58 40.32 2.31 -12.92
N LYS A 59 40.34 2.49 -11.60
CA LYS A 59 39.67 1.62 -10.65
C LYS A 59 38.21 1.69 -11.09
N LYS A 60 37.82 0.72 -11.95
CA LYS A 60 36.43 0.50 -12.31
C LYS A 60 35.69 0.54 -10.99
N LYS A 61 34.88 1.57 -10.71
CA LYS A 61 34.01 1.59 -9.54
C LYS A 61 33.23 0.29 -9.65
N SER A 62 33.62 -0.70 -8.85
CA SER A 62 32.87 -1.93 -8.70
C SER A 62 31.48 -1.49 -8.30
N GLY A 63 30.53 -1.56 -9.22
CA GLY A 63 29.15 -1.22 -8.95
C GLY A 63 28.76 -2.07 -7.74
N LYS A 64 28.29 -1.43 -6.66
CA LYS A 64 27.82 -2.13 -5.47
C LYS A 64 26.82 -3.17 -5.97
N ARG A 65 27.07 -4.46 -5.69
CA ARG A 65 26.14 -5.53 -6.06
C ARG A 65 24.79 -5.22 -5.45
N ARG A 66 23.71 -5.23 -6.25
CA ARG A 66 22.34 -5.04 -5.78
C ARG A 66 21.93 -6.22 -4.92
N ILE A 67 21.33 -5.94 -3.78
CA ILE A 67 20.75 -6.93 -2.89
C ILE A 67 19.32 -7.23 -3.39
N ARG A 68 19.06 -8.50 -3.73
CA ARG A 68 17.73 -8.96 -4.13
C ARG A 68 17.10 -9.74 -2.99
N VAL A 69 15.90 -9.35 -2.62
CA VAL A 69 15.13 -10.02 -1.58
C VAL A 69 13.89 -10.68 -2.18
N TYR A 70 13.47 -11.78 -1.59
CA TYR A 70 12.31 -12.56 -2.00
C TYR A 70 11.31 -12.64 -0.87
N MET A 71 10.04 -12.49 -1.19
CA MET A 71 8.92 -12.72 -0.28
C MET A 71 7.80 -13.43 -1.04
N ASP A 72 7.25 -14.49 -0.48
CA ASP A 72 6.13 -15.21 -1.08
C ASP A 72 4.85 -15.05 -0.29
N GLY A 73 3.75 -15.41 -0.94
CA GLY A 73 2.43 -15.42 -0.32
C GLY A 73 1.31 -15.75 -1.30
N CYS A 74 0.13 -15.99 -0.73
CA CYS A 74 -1.08 -16.20 -1.53
C CYS A 74 -1.60 -14.88 -2.12
N PHE A 75 -1.49 -13.78 -1.38
CA PHE A 75 -1.98 -12.44 -1.73
C PHE A 75 -3.44 -12.45 -2.22
N ASP A 76 -4.22 -13.32 -1.61
CA ASP A 76 -5.65 -13.44 -1.83
C ASP A 76 -6.39 -12.42 -0.95
N LEU A 77 -7.35 -11.66 -1.49
CA LEU A 77 -7.95 -10.50 -0.84
C LEU A 77 -6.90 -9.49 -0.35
N MET A 78 -6.27 -8.81 -1.30
CA MET A 78 -5.23 -7.81 -1.03
C MET A 78 -5.74 -6.72 -0.09
N HIS A 79 -4.96 -6.42 0.95
CA HIS A 79 -5.21 -5.33 1.87
C HIS A 79 -3.91 -4.60 2.22
N TYR A 80 -4.01 -3.44 2.85
CA TYR A 80 -2.82 -2.63 3.16
C TYR A 80 -1.79 -3.34 4.05
N GLY A 81 -2.18 -4.37 4.81
CA GLY A 81 -1.25 -5.21 5.57
C GLY A 81 -0.29 -6.00 4.68
N HIS A 82 -0.79 -6.57 3.57
CA HIS A 82 0.06 -7.19 2.55
C HIS A 82 0.99 -6.16 1.89
N ALA A 83 0.43 -5.02 1.50
CA ALA A 83 1.20 -3.93 0.89
C ALA A 83 2.32 -3.43 1.81
N ASN A 84 2.05 -3.28 3.12
CA ASN A 84 3.05 -2.88 4.10
C ASN A 84 4.13 -3.96 4.34
N ALA A 85 3.77 -5.24 4.29
CA ALA A 85 4.75 -6.32 4.35
C ALA A 85 5.72 -6.24 3.17
N LEU A 86 5.21 -6.06 1.94
CA LEU A 86 6.05 -5.89 0.74
C LEU A 86 6.91 -4.61 0.81
N ARG A 87 6.39 -3.50 1.35
CA ARG A 87 7.16 -2.29 1.61
C ARG A 87 8.34 -2.54 2.56
N GLN A 88 8.09 -3.23 3.68
CA GLN A 88 9.14 -3.59 4.64
C GLN A 88 10.16 -4.54 4.02
N ALA A 89 9.72 -5.54 3.24
CA ALA A 89 10.61 -6.45 2.53
C ALA A 89 11.50 -5.69 1.53
N LYS A 90 10.93 -4.79 0.73
CA LYS A 90 11.66 -3.93 -0.21
C LYS A 90 12.72 -3.07 0.48
N ALA A 91 12.46 -2.59 1.70
CA ALA A 91 13.42 -1.80 2.48
C ALA A 91 14.67 -2.60 2.92
N LEU A 92 14.64 -3.94 2.84
CA LEU A 92 15.77 -4.82 3.18
C LEU A 92 16.68 -5.13 1.98
N GLY A 93 16.33 -4.64 0.78
CA GLY A 93 17.12 -4.86 -0.44
C GLY A 93 16.87 -3.79 -1.52
N ASP A 94 17.65 -3.86 -2.57
CA ASP A 94 17.54 -2.95 -3.72
C ASP A 94 16.43 -3.39 -4.68
N GLU A 95 16.12 -4.69 -4.74
CA GLU A 95 15.05 -5.28 -5.58
C GLU A 95 14.24 -6.29 -4.76
N LEU A 96 12.91 -6.23 -4.91
CA LEU A 96 11.97 -7.18 -4.31
C LEU A 96 11.35 -8.06 -5.38
N VAL A 97 11.59 -9.36 -5.26
CA VAL A 97 10.98 -10.41 -6.06
C VAL A 97 9.88 -11.06 -5.23
N VAL A 98 8.67 -11.12 -5.75
CA VAL A 98 7.52 -11.70 -5.03
C VAL A 98 7.15 -13.04 -5.64
N GLY A 99 7.11 -14.08 -4.79
CA GLY A 99 6.59 -15.41 -5.15
C GLY A 99 5.07 -15.45 -4.95
N LEU A 100 4.34 -15.75 -6.01
CA LEU A 100 2.90 -15.91 -5.96
C LEU A 100 2.57 -17.39 -5.92
N VAL A 101 2.01 -17.85 -4.79
CA VAL A 101 1.69 -19.26 -4.56
C VAL A 101 0.59 -19.71 -5.53
N SER A 102 0.75 -20.91 -6.13
CA SER A 102 -0.21 -21.43 -7.10
C SER A 102 -1.60 -21.71 -6.51
N ASP A 103 -2.63 -21.73 -7.34
CA ASP A 103 -4.00 -22.01 -6.88
C ASP A 103 -4.11 -23.42 -6.28
N GLU A 104 -3.42 -24.41 -6.86
CA GLU A 104 -3.37 -25.79 -6.38
C GLU A 104 -2.76 -25.87 -4.98
N GLU A 105 -1.64 -25.21 -4.78
CA GLU A 105 -0.96 -25.13 -3.47
C GLU A 105 -1.83 -24.42 -2.41
N ILE A 106 -2.57 -23.38 -2.80
CA ILE A 106 -3.50 -22.70 -1.90
C ILE A 106 -4.64 -23.62 -1.51
N VAL A 107 -5.25 -24.31 -2.48
CA VAL A 107 -6.35 -25.27 -2.23
C VAL A 107 -5.90 -26.37 -1.27
N ALA A 108 -4.71 -26.93 -1.49
CA ALA A 108 -4.18 -28.02 -0.66
C ALA A 108 -3.91 -27.60 0.80
N ASN A 109 -3.44 -26.34 1.02
CA ASN A 109 -2.98 -25.91 2.33
C ASN A 109 -3.96 -25.00 3.10
N LYS A 110 -4.78 -24.22 2.39
CA LYS A 110 -5.68 -23.21 2.98
C LYS A 110 -7.15 -23.36 2.60
N GLY A 111 -7.45 -24.03 1.51
CA GLY A 111 -8.78 -24.07 0.88
C GLY A 111 -8.88 -23.13 -0.34
N PRO A 112 -10.04 -23.05 -1.00
CA PRO A 112 -10.17 -22.35 -2.27
C PRO A 112 -9.76 -20.88 -2.17
N PRO A 113 -8.99 -20.35 -3.15
CA PRO A 113 -8.72 -18.91 -3.23
C PRO A 113 -10.00 -18.18 -3.70
N VAL A 114 -10.12 -16.90 -3.31
CA VAL A 114 -11.20 -16.00 -3.75
C VAL A 114 -10.89 -15.47 -5.15
N LEU A 115 -9.62 -15.13 -5.37
CA LEU A 115 -9.12 -14.56 -6.62
C LEU A 115 -8.28 -15.59 -7.37
N SER A 116 -8.44 -15.63 -8.69
CA SER A 116 -7.62 -16.47 -9.55
C SER A 116 -6.15 -16.04 -9.55
N MET A 117 -5.25 -16.93 -9.99
CA MET A 117 -3.81 -16.61 -10.14
C MET A 117 -3.60 -15.34 -10.97
N GLU A 118 -4.34 -15.18 -12.07
CA GLU A 118 -4.23 -14.00 -12.94
C GLU A 118 -4.65 -12.70 -12.22
N GLU A 119 -5.74 -12.74 -11.44
CA GLU A 119 -6.21 -11.59 -10.67
C GLU A 119 -5.22 -11.23 -9.55
N ARG A 120 -4.67 -12.24 -8.86
CA ARG A 120 -3.64 -12.05 -7.82
C ARG A 120 -2.33 -11.52 -8.40
N LEU A 121 -1.93 -11.99 -9.60
CA LEU A 121 -0.77 -11.49 -10.33
C LEU A 121 -0.92 -10.01 -10.69
N ALA A 122 -2.09 -9.61 -11.23
CA ALA A 122 -2.37 -8.22 -11.56
C ALA A 122 -2.29 -7.32 -10.32
N LEU A 123 -2.85 -7.76 -9.18
CA LEU A 123 -2.78 -7.04 -7.91
C LEU A 123 -1.35 -6.86 -7.43
N VAL A 124 -0.57 -7.94 -7.32
CA VAL A 124 0.79 -7.90 -6.79
C VAL A 124 1.71 -7.07 -7.70
N SER A 125 1.61 -7.26 -9.02
CA SER A 125 2.36 -6.48 -10.00
C SER A 125 1.99 -4.98 -9.99
N GLY A 126 0.79 -4.65 -9.54
CA GLY A 126 0.30 -3.29 -9.39
C GLY A 126 0.83 -2.55 -8.16
N LEU A 127 1.58 -3.17 -7.26
CA LEU A 127 2.08 -2.53 -6.04
C LEU A 127 3.42 -1.80 -6.25
N LYS A 128 3.60 -0.66 -5.57
CA LYS A 128 4.77 0.23 -5.69
C LYS A 128 6.11 -0.45 -5.44
N TRP A 129 6.16 -1.40 -4.53
CA TRP A 129 7.41 -1.98 -4.02
C TRP A 129 7.85 -3.26 -4.72
N VAL A 130 7.03 -3.81 -5.61
CA VAL A 130 7.29 -5.08 -6.30
C VAL A 130 8.08 -4.81 -7.59
N ASP A 131 9.26 -5.39 -7.73
CA ASP A 131 10.06 -5.23 -8.95
C ASP A 131 9.82 -6.39 -9.93
N GLU A 132 9.67 -7.61 -9.42
CA GLU A 132 9.45 -8.83 -10.21
C GLU A 132 8.50 -9.79 -9.50
N VAL A 133 7.72 -10.55 -10.27
CA VAL A 133 6.83 -11.60 -9.73
C VAL A 133 7.19 -12.93 -10.33
N ILE A 134 7.34 -13.95 -9.48
CA ILE A 134 7.48 -15.35 -9.86
C ILE A 134 6.11 -16.02 -9.60
N THR A 135 5.48 -16.56 -10.63
CA THR A 135 4.26 -17.35 -10.51
C THR A 135 4.57 -18.79 -10.10
N ASP A 136 3.56 -19.49 -9.63
CA ASP A 136 3.63 -20.92 -9.28
C ASP A 136 4.70 -21.23 -8.20
N ALA A 137 4.88 -20.30 -7.25
CA ALA A 137 5.71 -20.55 -6.09
C ALA A 137 5.07 -21.65 -5.21
N PRO A 138 5.87 -22.57 -4.64
CA PRO A 138 5.35 -23.57 -3.71
C PRO A 138 4.90 -22.93 -2.40
N TYR A 139 3.94 -23.54 -1.71
CA TYR A 139 3.49 -23.08 -0.40
C TYR A 139 4.59 -23.17 0.68
N ALA A 140 5.44 -24.20 0.58
CA ALA A 140 6.62 -24.37 1.43
C ALA A 140 7.89 -24.18 0.61
N ILE A 141 8.87 -23.46 1.14
CA ILE A 141 10.19 -23.29 0.49
C ILE A 141 10.98 -24.58 0.60
N THR A 142 10.91 -25.42 -0.45
CA THR A 142 11.71 -26.64 -0.58
C THR A 142 13.19 -26.30 -0.84
N GLU A 143 14.12 -27.23 -0.55
CA GLU A 143 15.56 -27.06 -0.87
C GLU A 143 15.77 -26.86 -2.38
N GLN A 144 15.01 -27.54 -3.22
CA GLN A 144 15.07 -27.38 -4.67
C GLN A 144 14.66 -25.96 -5.11
N PHE A 145 13.55 -25.46 -4.59
CA PHE A 145 13.08 -24.12 -4.92
C PHE A 145 14.02 -23.04 -4.36
N LEU A 146 14.55 -23.26 -3.15
CA LEU A 146 15.56 -22.37 -2.56
C LEU A 146 16.82 -22.27 -3.42
N ASN A 147 17.29 -23.39 -3.97
CA ASN A 147 18.42 -23.42 -4.90
C ASN A 147 18.12 -22.62 -6.18
N ARG A 148 16.91 -22.73 -6.73
CA ARG A 148 16.47 -21.89 -7.87
C ARG A 148 16.49 -20.41 -7.50
N LEU A 149 15.94 -20.03 -6.34
CA LEU A 149 15.96 -18.65 -5.87
C LEU A 149 17.39 -18.08 -5.81
N PHE A 150 18.35 -18.85 -5.29
CA PHE A 150 19.72 -18.39 -5.13
C PHE A 150 20.52 -18.37 -6.44
N HIS A 151 20.34 -19.37 -7.29
CA HIS A 151 21.18 -19.56 -8.49
C HIS A 151 20.58 -18.96 -9.76
N GLU A 152 19.26 -19.05 -9.96
CA GLU A 152 18.59 -18.51 -11.14
C GLU A 152 18.18 -17.04 -10.91
N TYR A 153 17.43 -16.81 -9.84
CA TYR A 153 16.88 -15.48 -9.53
C TYR A 153 17.85 -14.57 -8.77
N LYS A 154 19.01 -15.08 -8.33
CA LYS A 154 20.06 -14.32 -7.61
C LYS A 154 19.57 -13.69 -6.31
N ILE A 155 18.67 -14.34 -5.61
CA ILE A 155 18.13 -13.87 -4.34
C ILE A 155 19.18 -13.95 -3.25
N ASP A 156 19.31 -12.91 -2.44
CA ASP A 156 20.21 -12.85 -1.30
C ASP A 156 19.52 -13.29 -0.01
N TYR A 157 18.27 -12.89 0.20
CA TYR A 157 17.50 -13.20 1.40
C TYR A 157 16.03 -13.53 1.08
N VAL A 158 15.50 -14.52 1.80
CA VAL A 158 14.07 -14.83 1.87
C VAL A 158 13.47 -14.07 3.05
N ILE A 159 12.38 -13.34 2.82
CA ILE A 159 11.71 -12.50 3.81
C ILE A 159 10.33 -13.07 4.11
N HIS A 160 9.95 -13.10 5.38
CA HIS A 160 8.58 -13.44 5.79
C HIS A 160 8.17 -12.60 7.01
N GLY A 161 6.87 -12.59 7.32
CA GLY A 161 6.35 -12.02 8.57
C GLY A 161 6.91 -12.72 9.80
N ASP A 162 6.76 -12.12 10.95
CA ASP A 162 7.12 -12.72 12.24
C ASP A 162 6.04 -13.68 12.78
N ASP A 163 4.92 -13.83 12.03
CA ASP A 163 3.90 -14.84 12.32
C ASP A 163 4.36 -16.24 11.84
N PRO A 164 4.09 -17.31 12.60
CA PRO A 164 4.48 -18.67 12.25
C PRO A 164 3.76 -19.15 10.98
N CYS A 165 4.50 -19.69 10.02
CA CYS A 165 3.95 -20.38 8.86
C CYS A 165 4.23 -21.89 8.98
N LEU A 166 3.27 -22.60 9.56
CA LEU A 166 3.38 -24.04 9.77
C LEU A 166 2.57 -24.80 8.71
N LEU A 167 3.16 -25.86 8.19
CA LEU A 167 2.51 -26.84 7.33
C LEU A 167 1.52 -27.69 8.14
N PRO A 168 0.63 -28.46 7.48
CA PRO A 168 -0.31 -29.34 8.19
C PRO A 168 0.32 -30.37 9.13
N ASP A 169 1.56 -30.79 8.86
CA ASP A 169 2.36 -31.69 9.67
C ASP A 169 3.10 -30.98 10.83
N GLY A 170 2.96 -29.68 10.97
CA GLY A 170 3.60 -28.85 12.00
C GLY A 170 5.02 -28.38 11.66
N THR A 171 5.55 -28.74 10.49
CA THR A 171 6.87 -28.25 10.05
C THR A 171 6.82 -26.79 9.63
N ASP A 172 7.96 -26.09 9.79
CA ASP A 172 8.11 -24.69 9.39
C ASP A 172 8.34 -24.58 7.88
N ALA A 173 7.44 -23.89 7.16
CA ALA A 173 7.52 -23.69 5.72
C ALA A 173 8.82 -23.01 5.24
N TYR A 174 9.54 -22.33 6.13
CA TYR A 174 10.79 -21.61 5.84
C TYR A 174 12.03 -22.28 6.46
N ALA A 175 11.92 -23.51 6.95
CA ALA A 175 13.01 -24.22 7.62
C ALA A 175 14.30 -24.28 6.77
N ALA A 176 14.17 -24.53 5.46
CA ALA A 176 15.30 -24.57 4.54
C ALA A 176 16.02 -23.22 4.41
N ALA A 177 15.31 -22.12 4.30
CA ALA A 177 15.87 -20.77 4.22
C ALA A 177 16.55 -20.34 5.53
N LYS A 178 15.98 -20.73 6.67
CA LYS A 178 16.56 -20.50 8.01
C LYS A 178 17.85 -21.27 8.18
N LYS A 179 17.87 -22.55 7.80
CA LYS A 179 19.09 -23.41 7.82
C LYS A 179 20.19 -22.86 6.93
N ALA A 180 19.84 -22.26 5.79
CA ALA A 180 20.80 -21.63 4.87
C ALA A 180 21.36 -20.28 5.40
N GLY A 181 20.87 -19.74 6.52
CA GLY A 181 21.28 -18.44 7.06
C GLY A 181 20.85 -17.24 6.20
N ARG A 182 19.90 -17.42 5.30
CA ARG A 182 19.41 -16.39 4.35
C ARG A 182 17.91 -16.07 4.54
N TYR A 183 17.47 -16.06 5.79
CA TYR A 183 16.10 -15.74 6.19
C TYR A 183 16.09 -14.47 7.04
N LYS A 184 15.14 -13.58 6.78
CA LYS A 184 14.89 -12.39 7.58
C LYS A 184 13.40 -12.25 7.87
N GLN A 185 13.07 -11.68 9.01
CA GLN A 185 11.69 -11.42 9.41
C GLN A 185 11.37 -9.94 9.36
N ILE A 186 10.12 -9.64 9.04
CA ILE A 186 9.51 -8.31 9.12
C ILE A 186 8.33 -8.36 10.07
N LYS A 187 7.97 -7.22 10.65
CA LYS A 187 6.84 -7.13 11.57
C LYS A 187 5.51 -7.27 10.82
N ARG A 188 4.63 -8.14 11.30
CA ARG A 188 3.25 -8.23 10.83
C ARG A 188 2.52 -6.91 11.10
N THR A 189 1.69 -6.47 10.15
CA THR A 189 0.81 -5.30 10.34
C THR A 189 -0.39 -5.69 11.18
N GLU A 190 -0.55 -5.01 12.30
CA GLU A 190 -1.68 -5.20 13.21
C GLU A 190 -2.95 -4.51 12.68
N GLY A 191 -4.11 -4.97 13.11
CA GLY A 191 -5.41 -4.34 12.85
C GLY A 191 -6.02 -4.64 11.46
N VAL A 192 -5.41 -5.55 10.68
CA VAL A 192 -5.98 -5.99 9.40
C VAL A 192 -5.59 -7.43 9.09
N SER A 193 -6.54 -8.23 8.65
CA SER A 193 -6.30 -9.57 8.12
C SER A 193 -7.34 -9.97 7.08
N SER A 194 -6.96 -10.85 6.16
CA SER A 194 -7.94 -11.45 5.21
C SER A 194 -9.04 -12.21 5.93
N THR A 195 -8.75 -12.76 7.13
CA THR A 195 -9.71 -13.45 8.00
C THR A 195 -10.81 -12.51 8.47
N ASP A 196 -10.42 -11.31 8.90
CA ASP A 196 -11.34 -10.27 9.35
C ASP A 196 -12.23 -9.78 8.19
N ILE A 197 -11.64 -9.51 7.02
CA ILE A 197 -12.38 -9.09 5.82
C ILE A 197 -13.41 -10.15 5.41
N VAL A 198 -13.03 -11.42 5.36
CA VAL A 198 -13.96 -12.53 5.07
C VAL A 198 -15.05 -12.60 6.14
N GLY A 199 -14.71 -12.40 7.43
CA GLY A 199 -15.66 -12.35 8.52
C GLY A 199 -16.73 -11.26 8.32
N ARG A 200 -16.32 -10.05 7.94
CA ARG A 200 -17.24 -8.93 7.65
C ARG A 200 -18.18 -9.27 6.48
N ILE A 201 -17.67 -9.87 5.41
CA ILE A 201 -18.50 -10.30 4.26
C ILE A 201 -19.52 -11.35 4.69
N LEU A 202 -19.10 -12.35 5.48
CA LEU A 202 -19.98 -13.43 5.93
C LEU A 202 -21.06 -12.92 6.92
N SER A 203 -20.81 -11.90 7.72
CA SER A 203 -21.78 -11.31 8.65
C SER A 203 -22.77 -10.39 7.95
N SER A 204 -22.30 -9.47 7.11
CA SER A 204 -23.16 -8.50 6.42
C SER A 204 -24.25 -9.15 5.54
N LEU A 205 -23.93 -10.32 4.98
CA LEU A 205 -24.86 -11.04 4.09
C LEU A 205 -25.81 -12.02 4.84
N ARG A 206 -25.52 -12.35 6.11
CA ARG A 206 -26.52 -13.01 6.97
C ARG A 206 -27.67 -12.09 7.32
N ASP A 207 -27.39 -10.82 7.55
CA ASP A 207 -28.39 -9.84 7.90
C ASP A 207 -29.35 -9.57 6.71
N GLN A 208 -28.85 -9.63 5.46
CA GLN A 208 -29.70 -9.55 4.26
C GLN A 208 -30.73 -10.72 4.19
N LYS A 209 -30.32 -11.97 4.41
CA LYS A 209 -31.25 -13.12 4.37
C LYS A 209 -32.30 -13.07 5.47
N ASN A 210 -31.93 -12.55 6.65
CA ASN A 210 -32.86 -12.42 7.76
C ASN A 210 -33.87 -11.28 7.55
N CYS A 211 -33.54 -10.25 6.79
CA CYS A 211 -34.46 -9.16 6.45
C CYS A 211 -35.48 -9.55 5.37
N ASP A 212 -35.09 -10.42 4.43
CA ASP A 212 -35.97 -10.91 3.36
C ASP A 212 -37.02 -11.94 3.87
N ASP A 213 -36.68 -12.70 4.92
CA ASP A 213 -37.56 -13.72 5.52
C ASP A 213 -38.52 -13.17 6.62
N HIS A 214 -38.33 -11.93 7.08
CA HIS A 214 -39.16 -11.30 8.13
C HIS A 214 -39.89 -10.05 7.64
N ASN A 215 -40.90 -10.25 6.82
CA ASN A 215 -41.94 -9.24 6.60
C ASN A 215 -42.89 -9.27 7.79
N GLY A 216 -42.62 -8.45 8.81
CA GLY A 216 -43.56 -8.14 9.90
C GLY A 216 -43.14 -8.63 11.31
N THR A 217 -42.28 -7.91 11.96
CA THR A 217 -42.35 -7.62 13.41
C THR A 217 -41.23 -6.62 13.75
N GLU A 218 -41.61 -5.46 14.28
CA GLU A 218 -40.67 -4.46 14.82
C GLU A 218 -39.85 -5.09 15.93
N VAL A 219 -38.58 -5.40 15.68
CA VAL A 219 -37.61 -5.76 16.72
C VAL A 219 -36.82 -4.49 17.03
N LYS A 220 -36.97 -4.00 18.26
CA LYS A 220 -36.15 -2.92 18.83
C LYS A 220 -34.69 -3.28 18.69
N PRO A 221 -33.81 -2.30 18.34
CA PRO A 221 -32.37 -2.54 18.30
C PRO A 221 -31.89 -2.93 19.69
N GLN A 222 -31.35 -4.12 19.84
CA GLN A 222 -30.49 -4.45 20.96
C GLN A 222 -29.19 -3.67 20.76
N GLU A 223 -28.86 -2.83 21.74
CA GLU A 223 -27.54 -2.23 21.84
C GLU A 223 -26.51 -3.36 21.98
N GLU A 224 -25.90 -3.74 20.85
CA GLU A 224 -24.67 -4.50 20.88
C GLU A 224 -23.61 -3.64 21.53
N ASN A 225 -23.09 -4.11 22.67
CA ASN A 225 -21.87 -3.61 23.30
C ASN A 225 -20.72 -3.71 22.30
N GLN A 226 -20.63 -2.74 21.38
CA GLN A 226 -19.41 -2.47 20.63
C GLN A 226 -18.38 -2.06 21.67
N SER A 227 -17.42 -2.96 21.94
CA SER A 227 -16.23 -2.62 22.66
C SER A 227 -15.65 -1.34 22.04
N GLN A 228 -15.77 -0.23 22.75
CA GLN A 228 -15.11 1.04 22.45
C GLN A 228 -13.59 0.85 22.54
N ALA A 229 -13.03 0.08 21.61
CA ALA A 229 -11.60 0.12 21.32
C ALA A 229 -11.33 1.47 20.69
N SER A 230 -10.74 2.34 21.48
CA SER A 230 -10.50 3.74 21.27
C SER A 230 -10.19 4.10 19.79
N HIS A 231 -11.10 4.83 19.12
CA HIS A 231 -10.91 5.44 17.82
C HIS A 231 -9.63 6.29 17.69
N ILE A 232 -9.10 6.75 18.82
CA ILE A 232 -7.85 7.55 18.90
C ILE A 232 -6.61 6.71 18.58
N ALA A 233 -6.59 5.40 18.93
CA ALA A 233 -5.43 4.54 18.71
C ALA A 233 -5.19 4.19 17.25
N GLN A 234 -6.18 4.32 16.35
CA GLN A 234 -6.05 4.02 14.92
C GLN A 234 -5.62 5.22 14.07
N PHE A 235 -5.86 6.44 14.51
CA PHE A 235 -5.55 7.64 13.73
C PHE A 235 -4.04 7.86 13.52
N LEU A 236 -3.22 7.79 14.54
CA LEU A 236 -1.76 7.98 14.44
C LEU A 236 -1.07 6.91 13.58
N PRO A 237 -1.35 5.60 13.77
CA PRO A 237 -0.83 4.57 12.86
C PRO A 237 -1.24 4.78 11.42
N THR A 238 -2.48 5.20 11.15
CA THR A 238 -2.99 5.44 9.79
C THR A 238 -2.27 6.62 9.14
N SER A 239 -2.14 7.76 9.83
CA SER A 239 -1.43 8.93 9.31
C SER A 239 0.03 8.63 8.97
N ARG A 240 0.72 7.90 9.84
CA ARG A 240 2.09 7.43 9.58
C ARG A 240 2.17 6.57 8.33
N ARG A 241 1.21 5.65 8.13
CA ARG A 241 1.18 4.79 6.95
C ARG A 241 0.85 5.54 5.67
N ILE A 242 -0.01 6.54 5.71
CA ILE A 242 -0.26 7.42 4.57
C ILE A 242 1.07 8.04 4.10
N VAL A 243 1.86 8.59 5.00
CA VAL A 243 3.18 9.15 4.67
C VAL A 243 4.14 8.10 4.12
N GLN A 244 4.16 6.89 4.69
CA GLN A 244 5.02 5.78 4.23
C GLN A 244 4.63 5.25 2.84
N PHE A 245 3.36 5.34 2.47
CA PHE A 245 2.83 4.84 1.19
C PHE A 245 2.80 5.92 0.11
N SER A 246 2.78 7.19 0.49
CA SER A 246 2.87 8.32 -0.43
C SER A 246 4.24 8.39 -1.09
N ASN A 247 4.28 8.87 -2.33
CA ASN A 247 5.52 9.16 -3.04
C ASN A 247 6.22 10.43 -2.55
N GLY A 248 5.54 11.25 -1.75
CA GLY A 248 6.04 12.52 -1.23
C GLY A 248 6.34 13.58 -2.30
N LYS A 249 5.87 13.37 -3.54
CA LYS A 249 6.07 14.27 -4.67
C LYS A 249 4.73 14.79 -5.15
N GLY A 250 4.51 16.09 -5.00
CA GLY A 250 3.38 16.77 -5.61
C GLY A 250 3.53 16.88 -7.15
N PRO A 251 2.44 17.28 -7.84
CA PRO A 251 2.48 17.53 -9.28
C PRO A 251 3.43 18.69 -9.61
N GLY A 252 4.11 18.59 -10.73
CA GLY A 252 4.91 19.69 -11.28
C GLY A 252 4.01 20.85 -11.76
N PRO A 253 4.55 22.06 -11.98
CA PRO A 253 3.76 23.24 -12.33
C PRO A 253 2.96 23.12 -13.64
N ASN A 254 3.39 22.25 -14.55
CA ASN A 254 2.73 22.00 -15.83
C ASN A 254 2.21 20.56 -15.95
N SER A 255 2.09 19.85 -14.83
CA SER A 255 1.60 18.46 -14.86
C SER A 255 0.14 18.41 -15.29
N ARG A 256 -0.16 17.46 -16.17
CA ARG A 256 -1.53 17.11 -16.51
C ARG A 256 -2.08 16.18 -15.44
N ILE A 257 -2.97 16.72 -14.59
CA ILE A 257 -3.55 16.00 -13.47
C ILE A 257 -4.80 15.25 -13.94
N VAL A 258 -4.79 13.95 -13.78
CA VAL A 258 -5.94 13.07 -14.03
C VAL A 258 -6.59 12.75 -12.69
N TYR A 259 -7.90 12.87 -12.62
CA TYR A 259 -8.71 12.53 -11.47
C TYR A 259 -9.64 11.37 -11.77
N ILE A 260 -9.72 10.41 -10.86
CA ILE A 260 -10.69 9.33 -10.85
C ILE A 260 -11.17 9.13 -9.41
N ASP A 261 -12.46 8.86 -9.22
CA ASP A 261 -13.02 8.60 -7.91
C ASP A 261 -13.75 7.28 -7.80
N GLY A 262 -14.04 6.87 -6.57
CA GLY A 262 -14.77 5.66 -6.28
C GLY A 262 -14.70 5.21 -4.83
N ALA A 263 -15.38 4.12 -4.54
CA ALA A 263 -15.27 3.44 -3.24
C ALA A 263 -13.96 2.67 -3.09
N PHE A 264 -13.47 2.04 -4.15
CA PHE A 264 -12.30 1.17 -4.16
C PHE A 264 -12.33 0.09 -3.07
N ASP A 265 -13.51 -0.46 -2.83
CA ASP A 265 -13.73 -1.48 -1.81
C ASP A 265 -13.24 -2.86 -2.27
N LEU A 266 -12.74 -3.69 -1.34
CA LEU A 266 -12.08 -4.97 -1.66
C LEU A 266 -11.11 -4.85 -2.84
N PHE A 267 -10.13 -3.95 -2.75
CA PHE A 267 -9.23 -3.58 -3.83
C PHE A 267 -8.80 -4.79 -4.69
N HIS A 268 -9.20 -4.80 -5.97
CA HIS A 268 -9.09 -5.96 -6.87
C HIS A 268 -8.41 -5.61 -8.20
N ALA A 269 -8.16 -6.62 -9.02
CA ALA A 269 -7.48 -6.47 -10.32
C ALA A 269 -8.14 -5.45 -11.25
N GLY A 270 -9.47 -5.34 -11.24
CA GLY A 270 -10.20 -4.31 -12.00
C GLY A 270 -9.80 -2.89 -11.61
N HIS A 271 -9.62 -2.63 -10.31
CA HIS A 271 -9.14 -1.34 -9.82
C HIS A 271 -7.70 -1.04 -10.30
N VAL A 272 -6.81 -2.02 -10.23
CA VAL A 272 -5.42 -1.84 -10.71
C VAL A 272 -5.38 -1.47 -12.18
N GLU A 273 -6.14 -2.19 -13.00
CA GLU A 273 -6.14 -1.99 -14.46
C GLU A 273 -6.78 -0.66 -14.88
N ILE A 274 -7.88 -0.23 -14.22
CA ILE A 274 -8.46 1.08 -14.54
C ILE A 274 -7.56 2.24 -14.08
N LEU A 275 -6.91 2.12 -12.92
CA LEU A 275 -5.96 3.10 -12.44
C LEU A 275 -4.73 3.20 -13.34
N LYS A 276 -4.27 2.08 -13.90
CA LYS A 276 -3.20 2.05 -14.91
C LYS A 276 -3.60 2.85 -16.15
N ARG A 277 -4.77 2.57 -16.72
CA ARG A 277 -5.29 3.30 -17.90
C ARG A 277 -5.52 4.78 -17.61
N ALA A 278 -6.04 5.11 -16.44
CA ALA A 278 -6.20 6.49 -16.02
C ALA A 278 -4.85 7.23 -15.95
N ARG A 279 -3.81 6.59 -15.40
CA ARG A 279 -2.47 7.16 -15.28
C ARG A 279 -1.82 7.45 -16.64
N GLU A 280 -2.15 6.68 -17.66
CA GLU A 280 -1.65 6.88 -19.05
C GLU A 280 -2.18 8.17 -19.71
N LEU A 281 -3.24 8.79 -19.16
CA LEU A 281 -3.82 10.03 -19.68
C LEU A 281 -3.14 11.31 -19.19
N GLY A 282 -2.20 11.22 -18.25
CA GLY A 282 -1.52 12.40 -17.71
C GLY A 282 -0.27 12.07 -16.91
N ASP A 283 0.29 13.10 -16.29
CA ASP A 283 1.58 13.05 -15.58
C ASP A 283 1.39 12.76 -14.09
N PHE A 284 0.18 12.95 -13.56
CA PHE A 284 -0.15 12.79 -12.15
C PHE A 284 -1.56 12.22 -12.01
N LEU A 285 -1.70 11.11 -11.28
CA LEU A 285 -2.99 10.50 -11.00
C LEU A 285 -3.41 10.78 -9.54
N LEU A 286 -4.45 11.57 -9.40
CA LEU A 286 -5.12 11.89 -8.15
C LEU A 286 -6.38 11.05 -8.03
N VAL A 287 -6.53 10.30 -6.93
CA VAL A 287 -7.65 9.39 -6.75
C VAL A 287 -8.53 9.85 -5.59
N GLY A 288 -9.80 10.12 -5.87
CA GLY A 288 -10.82 10.42 -4.85
C GLY A 288 -11.38 9.14 -4.24
N ILE A 289 -11.40 9.05 -2.91
CA ILE A 289 -11.95 7.89 -2.20
C ILE A 289 -13.12 8.37 -1.35
N HIS A 290 -14.34 7.92 -1.69
CA HIS A 290 -15.56 8.32 -0.99
C HIS A 290 -15.56 7.84 0.46
N SER A 291 -16.17 8.64 1.36
CA SER A 291 -16.33 8.26 2.78
C SER A 291 -17.18 6.99 2.94
N ASP A 292 -17.15 6.38 4.12
CA ASP A 292 -17.97 5.20 4.39
C ASP A 292 -19.45 5.55 4.35
N GLU A 293 -19.83 6.74 4.82
CA GLU A 293 -21.19 7.27 4.77
C GLU A 293 -21.64 7.45 3.31
N THR A 294 -20.86 8.12 2.48
CA THR A 294 -21.17 8.33 1.06
C THR A 294 -21.35 7.00 0.33
N VAL A 295 -20.48 6.02 0.57
CA VAL A 295 -20.62 4.69 -0.05
C VAL A 295 -21.88 3.99 0.43
N SER A 296 -22.21 4.06 1.73
CA SER A 296 -23.42 3.46 2.31
C SER A 296 -24.70 4.08 1.72
N GLU A 297 -24.76 5.41 1.57
CA GLU A 297 -25.88 6.12 0.96
C GLU A 297 -26.15 5.70 -0.49
N HIS A 298 -25.10 5.46 -1.27
CA HIS A 298 -25.21 5.15 -2.69
C HIS A 298 -25.27 3.66 -3.00
N ARG A 299 -24.79 2.79 -2.12
CA ARG A 299 -24.69 1.33 -2.34
C ARG A 299 -25.49 0.48 -1.34
N GLY A 300 -26.01 1.10 -0.29
CA GLY A 300 -26.72 0.44 0.81
C GLY A 300 -25.84 0.13 2.01
N ASN A 301 -26.47 -0.12 3.15
CA ASN A 301 -25.88 -0.21 4.48
C ASN A 301 -24.84 -1.35 4.67
N HIS A 302 -24.74 -2.27 3.72
CA HIS A 302 -23.75 -3.36 3.75
C HIS A 302 -22.42 -2.98 3.12
N TYR A 303 -22.32 -1.77 2.56
CA TYR A 303 -21.12 -1.23 1.94
C TYR A 303 -20.71 0.08 2.61
N PRO A 304 -19.39 0.37 2.64
CA PRO A 304 -18.30 -0.46 2.16
C PRO A 304 -17.98 -1.59 3.16
N ILE A 305 -17.38 -2.67 2.67
CA ILE A 305 -16.90 -3.79 3.50
C ILE A 305 -15.61 -3.39 4.23
N MET A 306 -14.76 -2.63 3.54
CA MET A 306 -13.51 -2.10 4.09
C MET A 306 -13.68 -0.64 4.48
N HIS A 307 -13.19 -0.27 5.67
CA HIS A 307 -13.24 1.11 6.16
C HIS A 307 -12.42 2.07 5.30
N LEU A 308 -12.77 3.34 5.30
CA LEU A 308 -12.13 4.39 4.50
C LEU A 308 -10.61 4.37 4.57
N HIS A 309 -10.02 4.19 5.76
CA HIS A 309 -8.57 4.15 5.93
C HIS A 309 -7.92 2.92 5.27
N GLU A 310 -8.59 1.75 5.30
CA GLU A 310 -8.11 0.51 4.66
C GLU A 310 -8.14 0.64 3.14
N ARG A 311 -9.23 1.23 2.61
CA ARG A 311 -9.41 1.50 1.18
C ARG A 311 -8.38 2.51 0.68
N SER A 312 -8.18 3.61 1.41
CA SER A 312 -7.21 4.66 1.09
C SER A 312 -5.78 4.14 1.04
N LEU A 313 -5.37 3.33 2.00
CA LEU A 313 -4.03 2.74 2.02
C LEU A 313 -3.84 1.70 0.91
N SER A 314 -4.88 0.93 0.56
CA SER A 314 -4.82 -0.04 -0.54
C SER A 314 -4.64 0.66 -1.90
N VAL A 315 -5.40 1.74 -2.14
CA VAL A 315 -5.26 2.57 -3.35
C VAL A 315 -3.90 3.25 -3.39
N LEU A 316 -3.46 3.84 -2.27
CA LEU A 316 -2.17 4.53 -2.20
C LEU A 316 -0.98 3.58 -2.38
N ALA A 317 -1.14 2.29 -2.11
CA ALA A 317 -0.13 1.27 -2.38
C ALA A 317 0.03 0.96 -3.89
N CYS A 318 -0.95 1.32 -4.72
CA CYS A 318 -0.91 1.09 -6.16
C CYS A 318 0.16 1.96 -6.82
N ARG A 319 1.01 1.36 -7.69
CA ARG A 319 2.12 2.06 -8.36
C ARG A 319 1.68 3.13 -9.34
N TYR A 320 0.44 3.05 -9.81
CA TYR A 320 -0.11 4.00 -10.78
C TYR A 320 -0.70 5.24 -10.11
N VAL A 321 -0.87 5.24 -8.78
CA VAL A 321 -1.46 6.31 -7.99
C VAL A 321 -0.36 7.18 -7.40
N ASP A 322 -0.43 8.49 -7.65
CA ASP A 322 0.49 9.44 -7.08
C ASP A 322 -0.01 9.95 -5.73
N GLU A 323 -1.32 10.32 -5.63
CA GLU A 323 -1.92 10.84 -4.40
C GLU A 323 -3.40 10.47 -4.30
N VAL A 324 -3.95 10.57 -3.07
CA VAL A 324 -5.37 10.31 -2.79
C VAL A 324 -6.04 11.48 -2.07
N ILE A 325 -7.31 11.73 -2.39
CA ILE A 325 -8.21 12.58 -1.60
C ILE A 325 -9.07 11.65 -0.75
N ILE A 326 -8.89 11.70 0.56
CA ILE A 326 -9.62 10.84 1.51
C ILE A 326 -10.92 11.53 1.89
N GLY A 327 -12.06 10.85 1.69
CA GLY A 327 -13.39 11.42 1.92
C GLY A 327 -13.80 12.37 0.78
N SER A 328 -13.47 12.04 -0.47
CA SER A 328 -13.91 12.87 -1.62
C SER A 328 -15.43 12.91 -1.71
N PRO A 329 -16.01 14.06 -2.11
CA PRO A 329 -17.44 14.19 -2.31
C PRO A 329 -17.92 13.27 -3.45
N TRP A 330 -19.23 12.99 -3.48
CA TRP A 330 -19.85 12.25 -4.56
C TRP A 330 -19.85 13.04 -5.86
N GLU A 331 -20.23 14.31 -5.79
CA GLU A 331 -20.27 15.21 -6.94
C GLU A 331 -18.95 15.96 -7.10
N ILE A 332 -18.48 16.05 -8.34
CA ILE A 332 -17.25 16.79 -8.65
C ILE A 332 -17.60 18.25 -8.89
N THR A 333 -17.13 19.13 -7.99
CA THR A 333 -17.40 20.57 -8.03
C THR A 333 -16.37 21.37 -8.82
N ASN A 334 -16.75 22.57 -9.29
CA ASN A 334 -15.80 23.53 -9.90
C ASN A 334 -14.64 23.89 -8.95
N ASP A 335 -14.93 24.04 -7.67
CA ASP A 335 -13.91 24.38 -6.66
C ASP A 335 -12.86 23.27 -6.54
N MET A 336 -13.29 22.00 -6.59
CA MET A 336 -12.41 20.85 -6.57
C MET A 336 -11.52 20.83 -7.82
N ILE A 337 -12.11 21.01 -9.01
CA ILE A 337 -11.37 21.04 -10.28
C ILE A 337 -10.30 22.14 -10.25
N THR A 338 -10.67 23.33 -9.77
CA THR A 338 -9.78 24.49 -9.71
C THR A 338 -8.70 24.31 -8.64
N THR A 339 -9.08 23.89 -7.45
CA THR A 339 -8.16 23.72 -6.29
C THR A 339 -7.06 22.71 -6.58
N PHE A 340 -7.41 21.59 -7.19
CA PHE A 340 -6.48 20.53 -7.51
C PHE A 340 -5.92 20.62 -8.93
N ASN A 341 -6.27 21.66 -9.68
CA ASN A 341 -5.87 21.86 -11.09
C ASN A 341 -6.13 20.62 -11.97
N ILE A 342 -7.31 20.02 -11.82
CA ILE A 342 -7.70 18.79 -12.52
C ILE A 342 -7.83 19.07 -14.02
N SER A 343 -7.07 18.37 -14.83
CA SER A 343 -7.06 18.51 -16.30
C SER A 343 -8.00 17.52 -16.99
N VAL A 344 -8.21 16.35 -16.38
CA VAL A 344 -9.06 15.28 -16.92
C VAL A 344 -9.74 14.55 -15.76
N VAL A 345 -11.05 14.33 -15.89
CA VAL A 345 -11.82 13.47 -14.99
C VAL A 345 -12.16 12.18 -15.72
N VAL A 346 -11.96 11.06 -15.05
CA VAL A 346 -12.10 9.72 -15.62
C VAL A 346 -13.11 8.89 -14.83
N HIS A 347 -13.91 8.10 -15.54
CA HIS A 347 -14.75 7.06 -14.94
C HIS A 347 -14.64 5.76 -15.76
N GLY A 348 -14.75 4.60 -15.09
CA GLY A 348 -14.72 3.30 -15.76
C GLY A 348 -16.10 2.86 -16.27
N THR A 349 -16.16 2.05 -17.34
CA THR A 349 -17.42 1.49 -17.85
C THR A 349 -18.03 0.43 -16.92
N VAL A 350 -17.21 -0.27 -16.13
CA VAL A 350 -17.66 -1.18 -15.09
C VAL A 350 -17.66 -0.45 -13.76
N SER A 351 -18.84 -0.15 -13.29
CA SER A 351 -19.08 0.43 -11.97
C SER A 351 -20.22 -0.31 -11.28
N GLU A 352 -20.22 -0.29 -9.97
CA GLU A 352 -21.35 -0.84 -9.24
C GLU A 352 -22.54 0.13 -9.28
N LYS A 353 -23.76 -0.42 -9.38
CA LYS A 353 -24.98 0.37 -9.48
C LYS A 353 -25.18 1.22 -8.24
N SER A 354 -25.46 2.52 -8.44
CA SER A 354 -25.94 3.40 -7.38
C SER A 354 -27.42 3.17 -7.15
N LEU A 355 -27.84 3.22 -5.89
CA LEU A 355 -29.26 3.20 -5.49
C LEU A 355 -29.95 4.54 -5.78
N ASN A 356 -29.18 5.64 -5.73
CA ASN A 356 -29.63 7.01 -5.95
C ASN A 356 -29.16 7.46 -7.33
N CYS A 357 -30.07 7.42 -8.34
CA CYS A 357 -29.76 7.76 -9.73
C CYS A 357 -30.23 9.17 -10.15
N GLU A 358 -30.59 10.04 -9.21
CA GLU A 358 -31.23 11.32 -9.55
C GLU A 358 -30.26 12.38 -10.10
N LEU A 359 -28.98 12.36 -9.69
CA LEU A 359 -27.99 13.35 -10.10
C LEU A 359 -26.79 12.67 -10.77
N ASP A 360 -26.32 13.25 -11.87
CA ASP A 360 -25.07 12.83 -12.52
C ASP A 360 -23.88 13.47 -11.81
N PRO A 361 -23.05 12.69 -11.07
CA PRO A 361 -21.92 13.24 -10.32
C PRO A 361 -20.85 13.89 -11.21
N TYR A 362 -20.89 13.64 -12.51
CA TYR A 362 -19.95 14.15 -13.51
C TYR A 362 -20.52 15.24 -14.40
N GLU A 363 -21.64 15.86 -14.07
CA GLU A 363 -22.29 16.91 -14.88
C GLU A 363 -21.31 18.07 -15.18
N ILE A 364 -20.63 18.57 -14.15
CA ILE A 364 -19.68 19.68 -14.28
C ILE A 364 -18.48 19.31 -15.16
N PRO A 365 -17.73 18.22 -14.93
CA PRO A 365 -16.63 17.81 -15.81
C PRO A 365 -17.09 17.54 -17.26
N LYS A 366 -18.31 17.05 -17.48
CA LYS A 366 -18.90 16.85 -18.81
C LYS A 366 -19.15 18.18 -19.50
N SER A 367 -19.76 19.15 -18.82
CA SER A 367 -19.99 20.49 -19.34
C SER A 367 -18.70 21.23 -19.70
N MET A 368 -17.62 21.01 -18.95
CA MET A 368 -16.29 21.55 -19.20
C MET A 368 -15.50 20.80 -20.29
N GLY A 369 -16.00 19.68 -20.80
CA GLY A 369 -15.35 18.87 -21.82
C GLY A 369 -14.09 18.10 -21.33
N ILE A 370 -13.87 18.01 -20.02
CA ILE A 370 -12.72 17.33 -19.42
C ILE A 370 -13.02 15.90 -18.96
N PHE A 371 -14.28 15.45 -19.08
CA PHE A 371 -14.70 14.09 -18.71
C PHE A 371 -14.31 13.06 -19.77
N ARG A 372 -13.84 11.88 -19.33
CA ARG A 372 -13.52 10.73 -20.19
C ARG A 372 -14.06 9.45 -19.56
N LEU A 373 -14.84 8.70 -20.33
CA LEU A 373 -15.23 7.33 -19.99
C LEU A 373 -14.16 6.37 -20.51
N LEU A 374 -13.58 5.55 -19.61
CA LEU A 374 -12.60 4.54 -19.96
C LEU A 374 -13.24 3.16 -19.93
N GLU A 375 -12.96 2.37 -20.96
CA GLU A 375 -13.33 0.96 -20.94
C GLU A 375 -12.58 0.22 -19.84
N SER A 376 -13.32 -0.46 -18.96
CA SER A 376 -12.77 -1.28 -17.89
C SER A 376 -12.27 -2.62 -18.45
N PRO A 377 -10.98 -2.97 -18.30
CA PRO A 377 -10.42 -4.17 -18.94
C PRO A 377 -10.85 -5.47 -18.27
N LYS A 378 -11.39 -5.41 -17.06
CA LYS A 378 -11.82 -6.58 -16.28
C LYS A 378 -13.21 -6.35 -15.69
N ASP A 379 -14.01 -7.39 -15.75
CA ASP A 379 -15.41 -7.41 -15.32
C ASP A 379 -15.54 -7.89 -13.86
N ILE A 380 -14.67 -7.39 -12.98
CA ILE A 380 -14.63 -7.71 -11.56
C ILE A 380 -15.05 -6.54 -10.71
N THR A 381 -15.95 -6.77 -9.76
CA THR A 381 -16.49 -5.78 -8.83
C THR A 381 -16.40 -6.27 -7.39
N THR A 382 -16.60 -5.40 -6.41
CA THR A 382 -16.73 -5.77 -4.99
C THR A 382 -17.81 -6.83 -4.79
N ALA A 383 -18.97 -6.65 -5.47
CA ALA A 383 -20.07 -7.60 -5.39
C ALA A 383 -19.69 -8.98 -5.91
N THR A 384 -18.97 -9.07 -7.04
CA THR A 384 -18.52 -10.38 -7.57
C THR A 384 -17.52 -11.06 -6.64
N VAL A 385 -16.62 -10.31 -6.01
CA VAL A 385 -15.68 -10.85 -5.01
C VAL A 385 -16.42 -11.38 -3.78
N ALA A 386 -17.39 -10.61 -3.26
CA ALA A 386 -18.22 -11.04 -2.14
C ALA A 386 -19.05 -12.29 -2.48
N GLN A 387 -19.64 -12.36 -3.68
CA GLN A 387 -20.40 -13.54 -4.15
C GLN A 387 -19.54 -14.80 -4.22
N ARG A 388 -18.26 -14.72 -4.64
CA ARG A 388 -17.35 -15.88 -4.65
C ARG A 388 -17.12 -16.45 -3.25
N ILE A 389 -17.03 -15.58 -2.25
CA ILE A 389 -16.91 -16.02 -0.84
C ILE A 389 -18.19 -16.69 -0.39
N MET A 390 -19.35 -16.13 -0.74
CA MET A 390 -20.64 -16.70 -0.39
C MET A 390 -20.93 -18.04 -1.06
N ALA A 391 -20.52 -18.20 -2.32
CA ALA A 391 -20.65 -19.48 -3.04
C ALA A 391 -19.88 -20.62 -2.35
N ASN A 392 -18.83 -20.29 -1.60
CA ASN A 392 -18.00 -21.26 -0.85
C ASN A 392 -18.08 -21.03 0.68
N HIS A 393 -19.23 -20.57 1.16
CA HIS A 393 -19.46 -20.14 2.55
C HIS A 393 -18.90 -21.11 3.60
N GLU A 394 -19.24 -22.39 3.52
CA GLU A 394 -18.82 -23.40 4.51
C GLU A 394 -17.28 -23.54 4.56
N ALA A 395 -16.63 -23.56 3.40
CA ALA A 395 -15.17 -23.64 3.30
C ALA A 395 -14.49 -22.42 3.94
N TYR A 396 -15.04 -21.22 3.70
CA TYR A 396 -14.49 -19.99 4.31
C TYR A 396 -14.77 -19.88 5.81
N VAL A 397 -15.94 -20.29 6.29
CA VAL A 397 -16.23 -20.36 7.74
C VAL A 397 -15.22 -21.28 8.45
N LYS A 398 -14.99 -22.48 7.90
CA LYS A 398 -14.02 -23.44 8.46
C LYS A 398 -12.59 -22.89 8.43
N ARG A 399 -12.19 -22.31 7.28
CA ARG A 399 -10.88 -21.65 7.11
C ARG A 399 -10.69 -20.53 8.12
N ASN A 400 -11.67 -19.64 8.27
CA ASN A 400 -11.61 -18.51 9.20
C ASN A 400 -11.47 -18.98 10.65
N ALA A 401 -12.28 -19.95 11.10
CA ALA A 401 -12.19 -20.48 12.45
C ALA A 401 -10.79 -21.04 12.78
N LYS A 402 -10.14 -21.73 11.82
CA LYS A 402 -8.76 -22.22 12.00
C LYS A 402 -7.75 -21.05 12.07
N LYS A 403 -7.90 -20.05 11.20
CA LYS A 403 -6.97 -18.92 11.12
C LYS A 403 -7.10 -17.98 12.32
N THR A 404 -8.31 -17.68 12.79
CA THR A 404 -8.57 -16.88 14.01
C THR A 404 -7.84 -17.47 15.22
N ARG A 405 -7.89 -18.79 15.41
CA ARG A 405 -7.15 -19.45 16.52
C ARG A 405 -5.64 -19.28 16.39
N SER A 406 -5.09 -19.31 15.17
CA SER A 406 -3.66 -19.09 14.92
C SER A 406 -3.27 -17.64 15.17
N GLU A 407 -4.08 -16.68 14.77
CA GLU A 407 -3.87 -15.25 15.01
C GLU A 407 -3.95 -14.91 16.50
N GLN A 408 -4.94 -15.46 17.21
CA GLN A 408 -5.05 -15.28 18.66
C GLN A 408 -3.79 -15.77 19.37
N ARG A 409 -3.30 -16.96 19.04
CA ARG A 409 -2.05 -17.49 19.60
C ARG A 409 -0.85 -16.59 19.32
N TYR A 410 -0.72 -16.06 18.08
CA TYR A 410 0.33 -15.13 17.72
C TYR A 410 0.33 -13.88 18.63
N TYR A 411 -0.85 -13.29 18.89
CA TYR A 411 -0.97 -12.12 19.75
C TYR A 411 -0.73 -12.44 21.25
N GLU A 412 -1.08 -13.63 21.70
CA GLU A 412 -0.83 -14.08 23.08
C GLU A 412 0.67 -14.33 23.35
N GLU A 413 1.38 -14.94 22.41
CA GLU A 413 2.81 -15.28 22.56
C GLU A 413 3.73 -14.05 22.50
N LYS A 414 3.30 -12.94 21.94
CA LYS A 414 4.00 -11.62 21.87
C LYS A 414 5.47 -11.70 21.44
N LYS A 415 5.82 -12.61 20.56
CA LYS A 415 7.17 -12.73 19.98
C LYS A 415 7.30 -11.85 18.74
N TYR A 416 7.31 -10.54 18.95
CA TYR A 416 7.39 -9.59 17.86
C TYR A 416 8.82 -9.27 17.48
N VAL A 417 9.09 -9.17 16.18
CA VAL A 417 10.31 -8.56 15.65
C VAL A 417 10.19 -7.04 15.78
N SER A 418 11.27 -6.36 16.18
CA SER A 418 11.30 -4.90 16.19
C SER A 418 11.20 -4.37 14.75
N GLY A 419 10.23 -3.55 14.50
CA GLY A 419 10.03 -2.94 13.18
C GLY A 419 8.86 -1.95 13.22
N ASP A 420 8.88 -0.97 12.31
CA ASP A 420 7.82 0.02 12.01
C ASP A 420 7.13 0.69 13.19
#